data_df3982e869ff062c45e0a4f20dd56575
#
_entry.id   df3982e869ff062c45e0a4f20dd56575
#
_cell.length_a   1.000
_cell.length_b   1.000
_cell.length_c   1.000
_cell.angle_alpha   90.00
_cell.angle_beta   90.00
_cell.angle_gamma   90.00
#
_symmetry.space_group_name_H-M   'P 1'
#
loop_
_entity.id
_entity.type
_entity.pdbx_description
1 polymer ?
#
loop_
_entity_poly.entity_id
_entity_poly.type
_entity_poly.pdbx_seq_one_letter_code
_entity_poly.pdbx_strand_id
1 'polypeptide(L)'
;MEMKEQLAYPKERIRYAVLSFFLAQGLCFSSWASRIPDVKAMFDVYDVFYWGLVLFLIPVGKFVAIPLAGFLVSRLGSRIMVQASVFGYALSLFLIGAVSSIYALGACLFFFGVFWNMCDISLNTQGIVIELSLIHI
;
A
#
# COMPACT_ATOMS: atom_id res chain seq x y z
N MET A 1 12.54 -8.46 20.44
CA MET A 1 13.08 -9.42 19.48
C MET A 1 13.40 -8.76 18.13
N GLU A 2 12.49 -8.02 17.54
CA GLU A 2 12.71 -7.29 16.27
C GLU A 2 13.87 -6.28 16.30
N MET A 3 14.01 -5.53 17.38
CA MET A 3 15.05 -4.51 17.52
C MET A 3 16.48 -5.07 17.49
N LYS A 4 16.69 -6.32 17.97
CA LYS A 4 17.99 -7.00 17.90
C LYS A 4 18.30 -7.58 16.52
N GLU A 5 17.29 -8.05 15.78
CA GLU A 5 17.47 -8.52 14.41
C GLU A 5 17.72 -7.36 13.43
N GLN A 6 17.11 -6.21 13.66
CA GLN A 6 17.32 -5.00 12.83
C GLN A 6 18.74 -4.42 13.01
N LEU A 7 19.36 -4.63 14.18
CA LEU A 7 20.77 -4.25 14.44
C LEU A 7 21.80 -5.15 13.72
N ALA A 8 21.36 -6.31 13.20
CA ALA A 8 22.24 -7.23 12.47
C ALA A 8 22.54 -6.77 11.02
N TYR A 9 21.78 -5.80 10.49
CA TYR A 9 22.00 -5.27 9.13
C TYR A 9 22.55 -3.84 9.18
N PRO A 10 23.48 -3.47 8.27
CA PRO A 10 23.95 -2.09 8.16
C PRO A 10 22.76 -1.16 7.93
N LYS A 11 22.65 -0.11 8.75
CA LYS A 11 21.55 0.86 8.76
C LYS A 11 21.28 1.47 7.37
N GLU A 12 22.34 1.68 6.61
CA GLU A 12 22.25 2.20 5.25
C GLU A 12 21.49 1.25 4.30
N ARG A 13 21.67 -0.07 4.42
CA ARG A 13 20.94 -1.04 3.60
C ARG A 13 19.43 -1.00 3.86
N ILE A 14 19.03 -0.87 5.12
CA ILE A 14 17.61 -0.78 5.48
C ILE A 14 17.03 0.53 4.94
N ARG A 15 17.76 1.63 5.04
CA ARG A 15 17.35 2.93 4.50
C ARG A 15 17.12 2.86 2.98
N TYR A 16 18.06 2.29 2.23
CA TYR A 16 17.90 2.10 0.79
C TYR A 16 16.75 1.14 0.44
N ALA A 17 16.55 0.09 1.22
CA ALA A 17 15.42 -0.81 1.04
C ALA A 17 14.08 -0.07 1.22
N VAL A 18 13.92 0.71 2.29
CA VAL A 18 12.71 1.52 2.53
C VAL A 18 12.46 2.51 1.38
N LEU A 19 13.51 3.22 0.94
CA LEU A 19 13.40 4.14 -0.20
C LEU A 19 13.00 3.43 -1.50
N SER A 20 13.54 2.23 -1.74
CA SER A 20 13.19 1.41 -2.91
C SER A 20 11.72 0.98 -2.89
N PHE A 21 11.20 0.62 -1.72
CA PHE A 21 9.78 0.29 -1.58
C PHE A 21 8.88 1.49 -1.83
N PHE A 22 9.21 2.68 -1.30
CA PHE A 22 8.45 3.90 -1.60
C PHE A 22 8.49 4.26 -3.08
N LEU A 23 9.63 4.11 -3.73
CA LEU A 23 9.76 4.35 -5.16
C LEU A 23 8.88 3.36 -5.97
N ALA A 24 8.97 2.07 -5.65
CA ALA A 24 8.16 1.04 -6.30
C ALA A 24 6.65 1.29 -6.11
N GLN A 25 6.25 1.67 -4.91
CA GLN A 25 4.86 2.01 -4.60
C GLN A 25 4.37 3.22 -5.39
N GLY A 26 5.19 4.26 -5.52
CA GLY A 26 4.88 5.44 -6.34
C GLY A 26 4.75 5.09 -7.82
N LEU A 27 5.61 4.23 -8.36
CA LEU A 27 5.53 3.74 -9.74
C LEU A 27 4.26 2.93 -9.98
N CYS A 28 3.89 2.04 -9.06
CA CYS A 28 2.63 1.29 -9.13
C CYS A 28 1.41 2.23 -9.12
N PHE A 29 1.41 3.23 -8.24
CA PHE A 29 0.33 4.21 -8.22
C PHE A 29 0.24 5.03 -9.51
N SER A 30 1.37 5.48 -10.03
CA SER A 30 1.43 6.21 -11.29
C SER A 30 0.90 5.37 -12.46
N SER A 31 1.22 4.07 -12.47
CA SER A 31 0.69 3.12 -13.45
C SER A 31 -0.83 2.98 -13.36
N TRP A 32 -1.38 2.92 -12.15
CA TRP A 32 -2.83 2.95 -11.95
C TRP A 32 -3.43 4.28 -12.41
N ALA A 33 -2.88 5.39 -11.97
CA ALA A 33 -3.39 6.73 -12.27
C ALA A 33 -3.46 7.00 -13.78
N SER A 34 -2.46 6.55 -14.53
CA SER A 34 -2.43 6.70 -15.99
C SER A 34 -3.52 5.88 -16.71
N ARG A 35 -4.02 4.81 -16.08
CA ARG A 35 -5.03 3.92 -16.65
C ARG A 35 -6.47 4.25 -16.24
N ILE A 36 -6.68 5.21 -15.34
CA ILE A 36 -8.03 5.61 -14.89
C ILE A 36 -8.98 5.91 -16.06
N PRO A 37 -8.58 6.67 -17.10
CA PRO A 37 -9.47 6.93 -18.25
C PRO A 37 -9.82 5.66 -19.02
N ASP A 38 -8.87 4.77 -19.23
CA ASP A 38 -9.07 3.52 -19.97
C ASP A 38 -10.01 2.58 -19.20
N VAL A 39 -9.82 2.45 -17.90
CA VAL A 39 -10.68 1.63 -17.04
C VAL A 39 -12.09 2.20 -17.00
N LYS A 40 -12.25 3.53 -16.92
CA LYS A 40 -13.55 4.18 -17.01
C LYS A 40 -14.26 3.84 -18.33
N ALA A 41 -13.54 3.88 -19.45
CA ALA A 41 -14.10 3.55 -20.77
C ALA A 41 -14.50 2.07 -20.89
N MET A 42 -13.73 1.15 -20.27
CA MET A 42 -14.05 -0.29 -20.28
C MET A 42 -15.41 -0.61 -19.62
N PHE A 43 -15.82 0.19 -18.64
CA PHE A 43 -17.08 -0.02 -17.91
C PHE A 43 -18.23 0.86 -18.39
N ASP A 44 -18.07 1.63 -19.47
CA ASP A 44 -19.06 2.54 -20.04
C ASP A 44 -19.69 3.49 -18.99
N VAL A 45 -18.88 3.95 -18.02
CA VAL A 45 -19.36 4.83 -16.95
C VAL A 45 -19.33 6.28 -17.41
N TYR A 46 -20.48 6.78 -17.87
CA TYR A 46 -20.63 8.16 -18.33
C TYR A 46 -20.88 9.15 -17.19
N ASP A 47 -21.51 8.70 -16.10
CA ASP A 47 -21.78 9.54 -14.94
C ASP A 47 -20.50 9.80 -14.13
N VAL A 48 -20.09 11.06 -14.10
CA VAL A 48 -18.88 11.51 -13.38
C VAL A 48 -19.02 11.33 -11.87
N PHE A 49 -20.22 11.54 -11.34
CA PHE A 49 -20.47 11.37 -9.91
C PHE A 49 -20.36 9.90 -9.49
N TYR A 50 -20.97 9.00 -10.24
CA TYR A 50 -20.88 7.56 -9.99
C TYR A 50 -19.44 7.06 -10.09
N TRP A 51 -18.68 7.51 -11.11
CA TRP A 51 -17.27 7.19 -11.24
C TRP A 51 -16.45 7.69 -10.04
N GLY A 52 -16.75 8.91 -9.59
CA GLY A 52 -16.13 9.47 -8.38
C GLY A 52 -16.37 8.60 -7.15
N LEU A 53 -17.57 8.05 -6.97
CA LEU A 53 -17.89 7.13 -5.86
C LEU A 53 -17.09 5.83 -5.96
N VAL A 54 -16.92 5.29 -7.15
CA VAL A 54 -16.09 4.08 -7.36
C VAL A 54 -14.64 4.35 -6.98
N LEU A 55 -14.05 5.46 -7.42
CA LEU A 55 -12.69 5.86 -7.05
C LEU A 55 -12.55 6.18 -5.56
N PHE A 56 -13.61 6.67 -4.91
CA PHE A 56 -13.62 6.98 -3.49
C PHE A 56 -13.44 5.75 -2.59
N LEU A 57 -13.62 4.55 -3.12
CA LEU A 57 -13.33 3.32 -2.38
C LEU A 57 -11.84 3.17 -2.02
N ILE A 58 -10.93 3.79 -2.76
CA ILE A 58 -9.49 3.81 -2.41
C ILE A 58 -9.26 4.51 -1.07
N PRO A 59 -9.64 5.79 -0.89
CA PRO A 59 -9.47 6.44 0.43
C PRO A 59 -10.27 5.76 1.53
N VAL A 60 -11.45 5.21 1.27
CA VAL A 60 -12.20 4.42 2.27
C VAL A 60 -11.37 3.22 2.74
N GLY A 61 -10.77 2.48 1.81
CA GLY A 61 -9.85 1.38 2.14
C GLY A 61 -8.66 1.84 2.99
N LYS A 62 -8.07 2.99 2.65
CA LYS A 62 -6.98 3.59 3.45
C LYS A 62 -7.40 3.90 4.88
N PHE A 63 -8.59 4.46 5.09
CA PHE A 63 -9.09 4.74 6.44
C PHE A 63 -9.31 3.46 7.26
N VAL A 64 -9.89 2.44 6.66
CA VAL A 64 -10.08 1.12 7.31
C VAL A 64 -8.74 0.47 7.67
N ALA A 65 -7.73 0.68 6.86
CA ALA A 65 -6.39 0.12 7.09
C ALA A 65 -5.68 0.72 8.32
N ILE A 66 -5.99 1.95 8.74
CA ILE A 66 -5.28 2.63 9.86
C ILE A 66 -5.32 1.79 11.15
N PRO A 67 -6.49 1.47 11.72
CA PRO A 67 -6.55 0.67 12.93
C PRO A 67 -6.06 -0.76 12.70
N LEU A 68 -6.34 -1.33 11.53
CA LEU A 68 -5.95 -2.68 11.18
C LEU A 68 -4.42 -2.81 11.08
N ALA A 69 -3.75 -1.85 10.44
CA ALA A 69 -2.30 -1.85 10.31
C ALA A 69 -1.61 -1.71 11.68
N GLY A 70 -2.08 -0.80 12.53
CA GLY A 70 -1.55 -0.65 13.88
C GLY A 70 -1.63 -1.94 14.70
N PHE A 71 -2.76 -2.62 14.64
CA PHE A 71 -2.96 -3.89 15.33
C PHE A 71 -2.08 -5.01 14.75
N LEU A 72 -2.03 -5.15 13.44
CA LEU A 72 -1.26 -6.21 12.78
C LEU A 72 0.25 -6.00 12.89
N VAL A 73 0.73 -4.76 12.75
CA VAL A 73 2.16 -4.43 12.91
C VAL A 73 2.62 -4.75 14.33
N SER A 74 1.79 -4.47 15.35
CA SER A 74 2.13 -4.78 16.74
C SER A 74 2.19 -6.29 17.03
N ARG A 75 1.46 -7.11 16.26
CA ARG A 75 1.42 -8.58 16.46
C ARG A 75 2.39 -9.35 15.58
N LEU A 76 2.49 -8.98 14.31
CA LEU A 76 3.23 -9.73 13.30
C LEU A 76 4.60 -9.12 12.98
N GLY A 77 4.80 -7.87 13.41
CA GLY A 77 5.99 -7.09 13.10
C GLY A 77 5.92 -6.38 11.75
N SER A 78 6.65 -5.26 11.66
CA SER A 78 6.62 -4.39 10.48
C SER A 78 7.17 -5.06 9.22
N ARG A 79 8.17 -5.94 9.36
CA ARG A 79 8.80 -6.63 8.23
C ARG A 79 7.84 -7.57 7.48
N ILE A 80 7.10 -8.40 8.23
CA ILE A 80 6.10 -9.32 7.66
C ILE A 80 4.98 -8.50 7.02
N MET A 81 4.57 -7.43 7.68
CA MET A 81 3.51 -6.56 7.19
C MET A 81 3.88 -5.83 5.90
N VAL A 82 5.12 -5.36 5.73
CA VAL A 82 5.59 -4.79 4.46
C VAL A 82 5.48 -5.83 3.34
N GLN A 83 5.99 -7.03 3.54
CA GLN A 83 5.96 -8.09 2.52
C GLN A 83 4.53 -8.47 2.12
N ALA A 84 3.65 -8.70 3.11
CA ALA A 84 2.25 -9.03 2.87
C ALA A 84 1.50 -7.90 2.16
N SER A 85 1.74 -6.65 2.56
CA SER A 85 1.10 -5.47 1.99
C SER A 85 1.54 -5.22 0.55
N VAL A 86 2.82 -5.36 0.25
CA VAL A 86 3.35 -5.21 -1.13
C VAL A 86 2.75 -6.27 -2.05
N PHE A 87 2.67 -7.52 -1.58
CA PHE A 87 2.04 -8.59 -2.36
C PHE A 87 0.55 -8.33 -2.59
N GLY A 88 -0.19 -7.96 -1.55
CA GLY A 88 -1.62 -7.62 -1.65
C GLY A 88 -1.88 -6.41 -2.55
N TYR A 89 -1.02 -5.40 -2.47
CA TYR A 89 -1.06 -4.21 -3.30
C TYR A 89 -0.84 -4.53 -4.79
N ALA A 90 0.20 -5.32 -5.11
CA ALA A 90 0.48 -5.76 -6.47
C ALA A 90 -0.62 -6.66 -7.04
N LEU A 91 -1.15 -7.57 -6.23
CA LEU A 91 -2.28 -8.43 -6.60
C LEU A 91 -3.54 -7.61 -6.89
N SER A 92 -3.85 -6.63 -6.05
CA SER A 92 -5.00 -5.74 -6.27
C SER A 92 -4.86 -4.96 -7.57
N LEU A 93 -3.66 -4.45 -7.87
CA LEU A 93 -3.38 -3.75 -9.12
C LEU A 93 -3.55 -4.65 -10.35
N PHE A 94 -3.09 -5.90 -10.26
CA PHE A 94 -3.28 -6.90 -11.32
C PHE A 94 -4.76 -7.21 -11.54
N LEU A 95 -5.52 -7.41 -10.47
CA LEU A 95 -6.96 -7.72 -10.54
C LEU A 95 -7.77 -6.56 -11.11
N ILE A 96 -7.41 -5.31 -10.87
CA ILE A 96 -8.05 -4.14 -11.48
C ILE A 96 -8.05 -4.24 -13.01
N GLY A 97 -6.99 -4.79 -13.61
CA GLY A 97 -6.91 -5.02 -15.05
C GLY A 97 -7.65 -6.26 -15.56
N ALA A 98 -8.07 -7.16 -14.66
CA ALA A 98 -8.65 -8.46 -15.02
C ALA A 98 -10.16 -8.54 -14.77
N VAL A 99 -10.72 -7.65 -13.94
CA VAL A 99 -12.16 -7.68 -13.59
C VAL A 99 -13.02 -7.09 -14.69
N SER A 100 -14.19 -7.69 -14.89
CA SER A 100 -15.20 -7.27 -15.89
C SER A 100 -16.47 -6.67 -15.27
N SER A 101 -16.57 -6.62 -13.95
CA SER A 101 -17.71 -6.05 -13.22
C SER A 101 -17.30 -4.79 -12.46
N ILE A 102 -18.14 -3.75 -12.50
CA ILE A 102 -17.91 -2.51 -11.76
C ILE A 102 -17.88 -2.75 -10.22
N TYR A 103 -18.63 -3.71 -9.73
CA TYR A 103 -18.64 -4.09 -8.31
C TYR A 103 -17.31 -4.77 -7.91
N ALA A 104 -16.81 -5.66 -8.77
CA ALA A 104 -15.52 -6.30 -8.58
C ALA A 104 -14.37 -5.27 -8.67
N LEU A 105 -14.47 -4.30 -9.59
CA LEU A 105 -13.55 -3.17 -9.66
C LEU A 105 -13.53 -2.37 -8.35
N GLY A 106 -14.72 -2.03 -7.82
CA GLY A 106 -14.83 -1.32 -6.54
C GLY A 106 -14.18 -2.07 -5.39
N ALA A 107 -14.39 -3.39 -5.29
CA ALA A 107 -13.74 -4.23 -4.29
C ALA A 107 -12.21 -4.23 -4.46
N CYS A 108 -11.70 -4.35 -5.68
CA CYS A 108 -10.26 -4.29 -5.95
C CYS A 108 -9.66 -2.93 -5.56
N LEU A 109 -10.35 -1.82 -5.85
CA LEU A 109 -9.90 -0.47 -5.48
C LEU A 109 -9.89 -0.28 -3.96
N PHE A 110 -10.89 -0.81 -3.26
CA PHE A 110 -10.94 -0.80 -1.80
C PHE A 110 -9.72 -1.54 -1.21
N PHE A 111 -9.46 -2.77 -1.63
CA PHE A 111 -8.31 -3.54 -1.15
C PHE A 111 -6.98 -2.91 -1.56
N PHE A 112 -6.90 -2.33 -2.75
CA PHE A 112 -5.75 -1.55 -3.18
C PHE A 112 -5.44 -0.41 -2.20
N GLY A 113 -6.46 0.32 -1.74
CA GLY A 113 -6.33 1.34 -0.70
C GLY A 113 -5.89 0.78 0.65
N VAL A 114 -6.47 -0.36 1.08
CA VAL A 114 -6.10 -1.04 2.32
C VAL A 114 -4.62 -1.43 2.32
N PHE A 115 -4.18 -2.19 1.32
CA PHE A 115 -2.79 -2.66 1.24
C PHE A 115 -1.79 -1.53 1.04
N TRP A 116 -2.16 -0.49 0.28
CA TRP A 116 -1.34 0.71 0.16
C TRP A 116 -1.04 1.33 1.52
N ASN A 117 -2.07 1.63 2.30
CA ASN A 117 -1.89 2.27 3.59
C ASN A 117 -1.20 1.37 4.63
N MET A 118 -1.47 0.05 4.59
CA MET A 118 -0.74 -0.92 5.41
C MET A 118 0.76 -0.93 5.08
N CYS A 119 1.11 -0.82 3.81
CA CYS A 119 2.50 -0.70 3.37
C CYS A 119 3.13 0.60 3.89
N ASP A 120 2.45 1.74 3.71
CA ASP A 120 2.92 3.06 4.19
C ASP A 120 3.19 3.05 5.70
N ILE A 121 2.25 2.57 6.50
CA ILE A 121 2.40 2.52 7.97
C ILE A 121 3.56 1.61 8.37
N SER A 122 3.69 0.45 7.73
CA SER A 122 4.74 -0.52 8.04
C SER A 122 6.13 -0.01 7.65
N LEU A 123 6.26 0.66 6.49
CA LEU A 123 7.51 1.28 6.04
C LEU A 123 7.91 2.46 6.92
N ASN A 124 6.96 3.31 7.29
CA ASN A 124 7.20 4.43 8.19
C ASN A 124 7.65 3.94 9.56
N THR A 125 7.05 2.87 10.07
CA THR A 125 7.47 2.26 11.35
C THR A 125 8.92 1.79 11.28
N GLN A 126 9.35 1.16 10.20
CA GLN A 126 10.76 0.76 10.00
C GLN A 126 11.68 1.97 9.89
N GLY A 127 11.28 3.02 9.18
CA GLY A 127 12.04 4.25 9.04
C GLY A 127 12.28 4.94 10.39
N ILE A 128 11.26 5.07 11.22
CA ILE A 128 11.35 5.68 12.55
C ILE A 128 12.32 4.90 13.47
N VAL A 129 12.25 3.56 13.46
CA VAL A 129 13.14 2.72 14.26
C VAL A 129 14.61 2.96 13.88
N ILE A 130 14.91 3.13 12.60
CA ILE A 130 16.26 3.42 12.11
C ILE A 130 16.72 4.80 12.55
N GLU A 131 15.89 5.82 12.42
CA GLU A 131 16.22 7.19 12.82
C GLU A 131 16.46 7.29 14.32
N LEU A 132 15.61 6.69 15.15
CA LEU A 132 15.80 6.63 16.60
C LEU A 132 17.11 5.92 16.98
N SER A 133 17.49 4.88 16.25
CA SER A 133 18.77 4.19 16.47
C SER A 133 20.00 5.03 16.12
N LEU A 134 19.85 6.04 15.25
CA LEU A 134 20.90 7.00 14.88
C LEU A 134 21.07 8.11 15.93
N ILE A 135 19.99 8.50 16.61
CA ILE A 135 20.03 9.57 17.63
C ILE A 135 20.65 9.08 18.94
N HIS A 136 20.57 7.78 19.23
CA HIS A 136 21.13 7.18 20.46
C HIS A 136 22.61 6.76 20.35
N ILE A 137 23.28 7.12 19.27
CA ILE A 137 24.73 6.96 19.10
C ILE A 137 25.40 8.32 19.18
#